data_4c603b384bc1daa3875a1e7f3520eeae
#
_entry.id   4c603b384bc1daa3875a1e7f3520eeae
#
_cell.length_a   1.000
_cell.length_b   1.000
_cell.length_c   1.000
_cell.angle_alpha   90.00
_cell.angle_beta   90.00
_cell.angle_gamma   90.00
#
_symmetry.space_group_name_H-M   'P 1'
#
loop_
_entity.id
_entity.type
_entity.pdbx_description
1 polymer ?
#
loop_
_entity_poly.entity_id
_entity_poly.type
_entity_poly.pdbx_seq_one_letter_code
_entity_poly.pdbx_strand_id
1 'polypeptide(L)'
;MNIEELKYKILQQFGFPPTPEQAQALDVFVQFMTDSNPHAVMILRGSAGTGKTSLSGAIVRTLRAVRQKVMLLAPTGRAAKVFSLNSGMPAYTIHRRIYREKAFAGVDGQFNLNDNLYTDTLFMVDEASMIANLGLGGTTFGSGCLLDDLIHFVYQGRNDRLLLIGDKAQLPPVGEEESPALSAAMLQGYGLSVYECDLNEVVRQSQQSGILFNATRIRQMITHDDITQLPKIRFSGFSDIREMPGAELIEALGDSYHQVGLDDTIVVTRSNKRANIFNQGIRNMVLDREEELESGDMLMIVKNNYYWMEEERKKIKERQLSEERKVKSEKFNTLANHIVQSNEVPAFLANGDRAKVMKVSRRIDLYGFHFATLLLKFPDYDNYELEATVLLDTLTSEAPALTHDQQEQLFHKIEEDYQDIPLKADRMKAIRQDPYFNALQVKFAYAVTCHKAQGGQWSHVYVDQGYMTDDMLTPDYIHWLYTAFTRATEMLYLVNWPNTQIEG
;
A
#
# COMPACT_ATOMS: atom_id res chain seq x y z
N MET A 1 15.65 19.71 -24.47
CA MET A 1 16.57 19.93 -23.33
C MET A 1 17.75 19.00 -23.52
N ASN A 2 18.98 19.50 -23.37
CA ASN A 2 20.19 18.69 -23.54
C ASN A 2 20.31 17.71 -22.33
N ILE A 3 20.92 16.55 -22.55
CA ILE A 3 21.21 15.50 -21.56
C ILE A 3 21.90 16.08 -20.31
N GLU A 4 22.97 16.84 -20.50
CA GLU A 4 23.72 17.46 -19.41
C GLU A 4 22.91 18.49 -18.61
N GLU A 5 22.02 19.22 -19.29
CA GLU A 5 21.17 20.22 -18.65
C GLU A 5 20.13 19.55 -17.73
N LEU A 6 19.52 18.44 -18.17
CA LEU A 6 18.55 17.70 -17.36
C LEU A 6 19.22 17.11 -16.11
N LYS A 7 20.37 16.45 -16.29
CA LYS A 7 21.16 15.88 -15.18
C LYS A 7 21.52 16.95 -14.16
N TYR A 8 22.05 18.08 -14.63
CA TYR A 8 22.42 19.20 -13.76
C TYR A 8 21.23 19.72 -12.94
N LYS A 9 20.07 19.90 -13.56
CA LYS A 9 18.85 20.35 -12.86
C LYS A 9 18.38 19.35 -11.81
N ILE A 10 18.48 18.03 -12.09
CA ILE A 10 18.13 17.00 -11.11
C ILE A 10 19.08 17.07 -9.92
N LEU A 11 20.38 17.21 -10.15
CA LEU A 11 21.38 17.33 -9.08
C LEU A 11 21.16 18.55 -8.20
N GLN A 12 20.74 19.68 -8.78
CA GLN A 12 20.36 20.87 -8.01
C GLN A 12 19.15 20.62 -7.11
N GLN A 13 18.14 19.86 -7.60
CA GLN A 13 16.96 19.50 -6.82
C GLN A 13 17.24 18.39 -5.80
N PHE A 14 18.27 17.59 -6.03
CA PHE A 14 18.69 16.53 -5.10
C PHE A 14 19.31 17.13 -3.83
N GLY A 15 20.10 18.21 -3.96
CA GLY A 15 20.60 18.99 -2.84
C GLY A 15 21.78 18.37 -2.07
N PHE A 16 22.25 17.20 -2.47
CA PHE A 16 23.38 16.49 -1.87
C PHE A 16 24.34 16.00 -2.96
N PRO A 17 25.64 15.80 -2.64
CA PRO A 17 26.53 15.10 -3.55
C PRO A 17 26.01 13.68 -3.79
N PRO A 18 25.80 13.27 -5.05
CA PRO A 18 25.35 11.91 -5.33
C PRO A 18 26.47 10.91 -5.06
N THR A 19 26.10 9.70 -4.65
CA THR A 19 27.04 8.57 -4.68
C THR A 19 27.37 8.20 -6.12
N PRO A 20 28.45 7.43 -6.38
CA PRO A 20 28.78 6.97 -7.73
C PRO A 20 27.62 6.23 -8.41
N GLU A 21 26.93 5.35 -7.68
CA GLU A 21 25.77 4.60 -8.19
C GLU A 21 24.57 5.52 -8.48
N GLN A 22 24.31 6.53 -7.64
CA GLN A 22 23.26 7.52 -7.88
C GLN A 22 23.58 8.39 -9.10
N ALA A 23 24.85 8.76 -9.30
CA ALA A 23 25.28 9.51 -10.47
C ALA A 23 25.09 8.67 -11.75
N GLN A 24 25.46 7.39 -11.71
CA GLN A 24 25.23 6.44 -12.81
C GLN A 24 23.74 6.26 -13.10
N ALA A 25 22.91 6.14 -12.06
CA ALA A 25 21.46 6.03 -12.22
C ALA A 25 20.85 7.25 -12.94
N LEU A 26 21.37 8.45 -12.66
CA LEU A 26 20.98 9.66 -13.38
C LEU A 26 21.44 9.64 -14.85
N ASP A 27 22.62 9.12 -15.15
CA ASP A 27 23.07 8.96 -16.54
C ASP A 27 22.16 8.01 -17.32
N VAL A 28 21.83 6.86 -16.72
CA VAL A 28 20.88 5.89 -17.30
C VAL A 28 19.49 6.51 -17.46
N PHE A 29 19.01 7.24 -16.45
CA PHE A 29 17.72 7.92 -16.52
C PHE A 29 17.64 8.94 -17.66
N VAL A 30 18.68 9.73 -17.86
CA VAL A 30 18.69 10.73 -18.93
C VAL A 30 18.77 10.07 -20.30
N GLN A 31 19.55 8.99 -20.46
CA GLN A 31 19.55 8.17 -21.69
C GLN A 31 18.17 7.61 -21.99
N PHE A 32 17.51 7.00 -20.98
CA PHE A 32 16.14 6.49 -21.07
C PHE A 32 15.13 7.57 -21.51
N MET A 33 15.22 8.77 -20.93
CA MET A 33 14.31 9.88 -21.26
C MET A 33 14.52 10.45 -22.66
N THR A 34 15.71 10.31 -23.23
CA THR A 34 16.08 10.83 -24.57
C THR A 34 16.06 9.78 -25.66
N ASP A 35 15.85 8.51 -25.32
CA ASP A 35 15.71 7.43 -26.31
C ASP A 35 14.54 7.71 -27.25
N SER A 36 14.74 7.46 -28.55
CA SER A 36 13.68 7.56 -29.56
C SER A 36 12.77 6.33 -29.59
N ASN A 37 13.13 5.25 -28.92
CA ASN A 37 12.32 4.04 -28.85
C ASN A 37 11.06 4.27 -27.99
N PRO A 38 9.84 4.17 -28.55
CA PRO A 38 8.62 4.35 -27.79
C PRO A 38 8.34 3.22 -26.78
N HIS A 39 9.04 2.10 -26.88
CA HIS A 39 8.91 0.93 -25.99
C HIS A 39 10.06 0.84 -24.99
N ALA A 40 10.66 1.97 -24.63
CA ALA A 40 11.68 2.02 -23.58
C ALA A 40 11.05 1.98 -22.19
N VAL A 41 11.59 1.14 -21.30
CA VAL A 41 11.25 1.05 -19.87
C VAL A 41 12.53 1.16 -19.04
N MET A 42 12.43 1.79 -17.86
CA MET A 42 13.56 1.82 -16.92
C MET A 42 13.20 1.13 -15.61
N ILE A 43 14.14 0.35 -15.08
CA ILE A 43 14.10 -0.22 -13.74
C ILE A 43 15.15 0.46 -12.88
N LEU A 44 14.72 1.07 -11.79
CA LEU A 44 15.61 1.60 -10.74
C LEU A 44 15.44 0.72 -9.48
N ARG A 45 16.37 -0.20 -9.28
CA ARG A 45 16.40 -1.04 -8.09
C ARG A 45 17.31 -0.40 -7.04
N GLY A 46 16.96 -0.58 -5.79
CA GLY A 46 17.84 -0.17 -4.72
C GLY A 46 17.32 -0.64 -3.36
N SER A 47 18.22 -0.90 -2.44
CA SER A 47 17.91 -1.32 -1.09
C SER A 47 17.50 -0.17 -0.17
N ALA A 48 17.08 -0.49 1.05
CA ALA A 48 16.83 0.51 2.08
C ALA A 48 18.09 1.34 2.35
N GLY A 49 17.92 2.65 2.53
CA GLY A 49 19.02 3.57 2.84
C GLY A 49 19.91 3.97 1.65
N THR A 50 19.63 3.54 0.43
CA THR A 50 20.41 3.93 -0.78
C THR A 50 19.97 5.24 -1.42
N GLY A 51 18.93 5.89 -0.87
CA GLY A 51 18.45 7.19 -1.34
C GLY A 51 17.51 7.15 -2.55
N LYS A 52 16.90 5.99 -2.90
CA LYS A 52 15.89 5.87 -3.98
C LYS A 52 14.81 6.95 -3.91
N THR A 53 14.21 7.10 -2.76
CA THR A 53 13.10 8.03 -2.53
C THR A 53 13.54 9.49 -2.74
N SER A 54 14.71 9.85 -2.23
CA SER A 54 15.27 11.21 -2.42
C SER A 54 15.58 11.49 -3.88
N LEU A 55 16.19 10.52 -4.59
CA LEU A 55 16.52 10.61 -6.00
C LEU A 55 15.25 10.72 -6.87
N SER A 56 14.26 9.86 -6.62
CA SER A 56 12.97 9.90 -7.31
C SER A 56 12.25 11.23 -7.08
N GLY A 57 12.24 11.74 -5.85
CA GLY A 57 11.66 13.05 -5.53
C GLY A 57 12.37 14.19 -6.27
N ALA A 58 13.70 14.17 -6.38
CA ALA A 58 14.46 15.16 -7.15
C ALA A 58 14.13 15.10 -8.65
N ILE A 59 14.03 13.89 -9.22
CA ILE A 59 13.59 13.67 -10.60
C ILE A 59 12.21 14.29 -10.82
N VAL A 60 11.22 13.97 -9.99
CA VAL A 60 9.85 14.48 -10.11
C VAL A 60 9.81 16.00 -10.04
N ARG A 61 10.47 16.62 -9.05
CA ARG A 61 10.51 18.08 -8.90
C ARG A 61 11.14 18.75 -10.13
N THR A 62 12.20 18.17 -10.67
CA THR A 62 12.85 18.68 -11.89
C THR A 62 11.96 18.57 -13.11
N LEU A 63 11.36 17.41 -13.34
CA LEU A 63 10.48 17.18 -14.49
C LEU A 63 9.27 18.11 -14.46
N ARG A 64 8.69 18.34 -13.28
CA ARG A 64 7.62 19.31 -13.07
C ARG A 64 8.08 20.74 -13.42
N ALA A 65 9.26 21.14 -12.98
CA ALA A 65 9.82 22.47 -13.26
C ALA A 65 10.04 22.72 -14.77
N VAL A 66 10.40 21.67 -15.52
CA VAL A 66 10.55 21.75 -16.98
C VAL A 66 9.25 21.41 -17.74
N ARG A 67 8.13 21.29 -17.05
CA ARG A 67 6.79 20.99 -17.59
C ARG A 67 6.69 19.67 -18.35
N GLN A 68 7.55 18.71 -18.02
CA GLN A 68 7.38 17.33 -18.47
C GLN A 68 6.19 16.70 -17.72
N LYS A 69 5.30 16.04 -18.44
CA LYS A 69 4.18 15.32 -17.82
C LYS A 69 4.68 14.09 -17.07
N VAL A 70 4.26 13.97 -15.82
CA VAL A 70 4.60 12.85 -14.94
C VAL A 70 3.34 12.34 -14.27
N MET A 71 3.18 11.02 -14.19
CA MET A 71 2.14 10.34 -13.43
C MET A 71 2.80 9.46 -12.36
N LEU A 72 2.50 9.73 -11.09
CA LEU A 72 3.05 8.98 -9.97
C LEU A 72 2.08 7.89 -9.53
N LEU A 73 2.56 6.66 -9.47
CA LEU A 73 1.78 5.47 -9.14
C LEU A 73 2.46 4.65 -8.03
N ALA A 74 1.66 3.89 -7.31
CA ALA A 74 2.13 2.88 -6.36
C ALA A 74 1.12 1.74 -6.25
N PRO A 75 1.52 0.54 -5.79
CA PRO A 75 0.60 -0.60 -5.62
C PRO A 75 -0.47 -0.38 -4.56
N THR A 76 -0.15 0.34 -3.47
CA THR A 76 -1.04 0.55 -2.31
C THR A 76 -1.30 2.04 -2.05
N GLY A 77 -2.39 2.34 -1.32
CA GLY A 77 -2.73 3.72 -0.93
C GLY A 77 -1.65 4.36 -0.06
N ARG A 78 -1.10 3.60 0.91
CA ARG A 78 -0.02 4.09 1.77
C ARG A 78 1.27 4.38 1.01
N ALA A 79 1.68 3.49 0.12
CA ALA A 79 2.85 3.73 -0.74
C ALA A 79 2.64 4.97 -1.64
N ALA A 80 1.45 5.14 -2.21
CA ALA A 80 1.11 6.33 -2.98
C ALA A 80 1.21 7.61 -2.13
N LYS A 81 0.72 7.59 -0.88
CA LYS A 81 0.85 8.73 0.04
C LYS A 81 2.31 9.06 0.34
N VAL A 82 3.13 8.06 0.68
CA VAL A 82 4.57 8.26 0.94
C VAL A 82 5.26 8.84 -0.28
N PHE A 83 4.96 8.31 -1.47
CA PHE A 83 5.52 8.82 -2.73
C PHE A 83 5.07 10.26 -3.01
N SER A 84 3.81 10.59 -2.74
CA SER A 84 3.27 11.95 -2.87
C SER A 84 4.00 12.93 -1.96
N LEU A 85 4.18 12.61 -0.68
CA LEU A 85 4.87 13.45 0.30
C LEU A 85 6.32 13.72 -0.09
N ASN A 86 7.05 12.69 -0.52
CA ASN A 86 8.47 12.80 -0.87
C ASN A 86 8.70 13.54 -2.20
N SER A 87 7.77 13.45 -3.14
CA SER A 87 7.88 14.08 -4.45
C SER A 87 7.28 15.49 -4.51
N GLY A 88 6.38 15.83 -3.57
CA GLY A 88 5.61 17.08 -3.60
C GLY A 88 4.58 17.13 -4.74
N MET A 89 4.12 15.96 -5.21
CA MET A 89 3.14 15.82 -6.28
C MET A 89 2.17 14.68 -5.98
N PRO A 90 0.86 14.78 -6.29
CA PRO A 90 -0.11 13.72 -6.05
C PRO A 90 0.31 12.40 -6.71
N ALA A 91 0.30 11.33 -5.93
CA ALA A 91 0.48 9.97 -6.41
C ALA A 91 -0.81 9.16 -6.19
N TYR A 92 -1.04 8.16 -7.02
CA TYR A 92 -2.27 7.37 -7.02
C TYR A 92 -1.95 5.87 -6.98
N THR A 93 -2.91 5.07 -6.56
CA THR A 93 -2.74 3.62 -6.73
C THR A 93 -2.82 3.25 -8.21
N ILE A 94 -2.07 2.21 -8.62
CA ILE A 94 -2.10 1.69 -9.99
C ILE A 94 -3.55 1.38 -10.37
N HIS A 95 -4.25 0.62 -9.54
CA HIS A 95 -5.65 0.24 -9.76
C HIS A 95 -6.57 1.42 -10.04
N ARG A 96 -6.40 2.53 -9.30
CA ARG A 96 -7.21 3.74 -9.50
C ARG A 96 -7.03 4.37 -10.88
N ARG A 97 -5.85 4.23 -11.48
CA ARG A 97 -5.53 4.91 -12.74
C ARG A 97 -5.77 4.06 -13.97
N ILE A 98 -5.45 2.78 -13.88
CA ILE A 98 -5.50 1.93 -15.08
C ILE A 98 -6.82 1.21 -15.27
N TYR A 99 -7.67 1.10 -14.22
CA TYR A 99 -8.95 0.40 -14.33
C TYR A 99 -10.14 1.34 -14.25
N ARG A 100 -11.20 0.95 -14.96
CA ARG A 100 -12.55 1.53 -14.88
C ARG A 100 -13.55 0.42 -14.60
N GLU A 101 -14.59 0.75 -13.87
CA GLU A 101 -15.68 -0.18 -13.60
C GLU A 101 -16.42 -0.50 -14.90
N LYS A 102 -16.68 -1.77 -15.15
CA LYS A 102 -17.56 -2.26 -16.19
C LYS A 102 -18.92 -2.56 -15.59
N ALA A 103 -19.97 -2.44 -16.40
CA ALA A 103 -21.29 -2.90 -16.00
C ALA A 103 -21.24 -4.38 -15.57
N PHE A 104 -21.73 -4.64 -14.41
CA PHE A 104 -21.59 -5.86 -13.64
C PHE A 104 -22.10 -7.14 -14.29
N ALA A 105 -21.37 -8.27 -14.08
CA ALA A 105 -21.88 -9.61 -14.16
C ALA A 105 -21.33 -10.44 -12.99
N GLY A 106 -22.12 -10.79 -11.99
CA GLY A 106 -21.76 -11.70 -10.90
C GLY A 106 -21.63 -11.08 -9.52
N VAL A 107 -21.14 -11.85 -8.55
CA VAL A 107 -20.95 -11.47 -7.13
C VAL A 107 -19.84 -10.42 -6.97
N ASP A 108 -18.86 -10.43 -7.86
CA ASP A 108 -17.75 -9.48 -7.88
C ASP A 108 -17.83 -8.54 -9.09
N GLY A 109 -17.64 -7.23 -8.87
CA GLY A 109 -17.55 -6.24 -9.94
C GLY A 109 -16.39 -6.56 -10.90
N GLN A 110 -16.63 -6.47 -12.20
CA GLN A 110 -15.55 -6.59 -13.17
C GLN A 110 -15.03 -5.21 -13.53
N PHE A 111 -13.72 -5.04 -13.45
CA PHE A 111 -13.02 -3.83 -13.84
C PHE A 111 -12.23 -4.09 -15.13
N ASN A 112 -12.49 -3.29 -16.14
CA ASN A 112 -11.72 -3.35 -17.38
C ASN A 112 -10.56 -2.37 -17.32
N LEU A 113 -9.54 -2.65 -18.12
CA LEU A 113 -8.50 -1.70 -18.39
C LEU A 113 -9.11 -0.42 -19.00
N ASN A 114 -8.67 0.72 -18.49
CA ASN A 114 -9.09 2.03 -19.00
C ASN A 114 -8.35 2.35 -20.30
N ASP A 115 -8.93 3.22 -21.12
CA ASP A 115 -8.22 3.75 -22.28
C ASP A 115 -7.16 4.76 -21.79
N ASN A 116 -5.93 4.63 -22.27
CA ASN A 116 -4.87 5.58 -21.97
C ASN A 116 -4.99 6.81 -22.88
N LEU A 117 -5.43 7.93 -22.32
CA LEU A 117 -5.54 9.20 -23.02
C LEU A 117 -4.33 10.13 -22.78
N TYR A 118 -3.29 9.64 -22.10
CA TYR A 118 -2.07 10.38 -21.85
C TYR A 118 -1.18 10.41 -23.10
N THR A 119 -0.35 11.44 -23.16
CA THR A 119 0.63 11.63 -24.23
C THR A 119 1.88 12.26 -23.66
N ASP A 120 3.06 11.82 -24.12
CA ASP A 120 4.35 12.35 -23.69
C ASP A 120 4.52 12.32 -22.15
N THR A 121 4.01 11.27 -21.50
CA THR A 121 3.94 11.18 -20.04
C THR A 121 4.90 10.12 -19.52
N LEU A 122 5.67 10.46 -18.49
CA LEU A 122 6.43 9.49 -17.71
C LEU A 122 5.57 8.95 -16.58
N PHE A 123 5.26 7.67 -16.63
CA PHE A 123 4.67 6.93 -15.51
C PHE A 123 5.78 6.44 -14.59
N MET A 124 5.78 6.89 -13.35
CA MET A 124 6.73 6.46 -12.32
C MET A 124 5.99 5.63 -11.28
N VAL A 125 6.42 4.39 -11.09
CA VAL A 125 5.81 3.46 -10.13
C VAL A 125 6.80 3.17 -9.02
N ASP A 126 6.48 3.59 -7.79
CA ASP A 126 7.24 3.23 -6.59
C ASP A 126 6.71 1.94 -5.97
N GLU A 127 7.54 1.26 -5.16
CA GLU A 127 7.26 -0.06 -4.57
C GLU A 127 6.85 -1.11 -5.63
N ALA A 128 7.49 -1.07 -6.80
CA ALA A 128 7.20 -1.98 -7.91
C ALA A 128 7.47 -3.47 -7.58
N SER A 129 8.21 -3.75 -6.50
CA SER A 129 8.39 -5.11 -5.97
C SER A 129 7.10 -5.85 -5.63
N MET A 130 6.02 -5.12 -5.38
CA MET A 130 4.71 -5.66 -5.02
C MET A 130 3.81 -5.97 -6.23
N ILE A 131 4.24 -5.67 -7.46
CA ILE A 131 3.42 -5.84 -8.66
C ILE A 131 3.48 -7.30 -9.12
N ALA A 132 2.34 -8.00 -9.01
CA ALA A 132 2.22 -9.38 -9.41
C ALA A 132 2.00 -9.54 -10.94
N ASN A 133 2.46 -10.66 -11.48
CA ASN A 133 2.18 -11.08 -12.85
C ASN A 133 1.44 -12.43 -12.93
N LEU A 134 1.28 -13.13 -11.81
CA LEU A 134 0.44 -14.31 -11.73
C LEU A 134 -1.03 -13.90 -11.55
N GLY A 135 -1.89 -14.37 -12.44
CA GLY A 135 -3.33 -14.29 -12.30
C GLY A 135 -3.79 -15.24 -11.20
N LEU A 136 -4.06 -14.71 -10.01
CA LEU A 136 -4.77 -15.46 -8.99
C LEU A 136 -6.22 -15.63 -9.48
N GLY A 137 -6.66 -16.86 -9.75
CA GLY A 137 -8.00 -17.16 -10.25
C GLY A 137 -9.08 -16.48 -9.42
N GLY A 138 -10.08 -15.86 -10.09
CA GLY A 138 -11.14 -15.09 -9.45
C GLY A 138 -10.86 -13.59 -9.31
N THR A 139 -9.88 -13.05 -10.02
CA THR A 139 -9.60 -11.61 -10.02
C THR A 139 -10.69 -10.83 -10.74
N THR A 140 -11.09 -9.72 -10.16
CA THR A 140 -12.13 -8.81 -10.67
C THR A 140 -11.56 -7.72 -11.59
N PHE A 141 -10.22 -7.67 -11.75
CA PHE A 141 -9.52 -6.62 -12.48
C PHE A 141 -8.88 -7.12 -13.77
N GLY A 142 -9.17 -6.47 -14.89
CA GLY A 142 -8.50 -6.61 -16.16
C GLY A 142 -8.23 -8.05 -16.59
N SER A 143 -6.97 -8.36 -16.90
CA SER A 143 -6.48 -9.71 -17.21
C SER A 143 -6.30 -10.58 -15.96
N GLY A 144 -6.28 -9.97 -14.78
CA GLY A 144 -5.88 -10.59 -13.53
C GLY A 144 -4.37 -10.51 -13.24
N CYS A 145 -3.58 -10.02 -14.19
CA CYS A 145 -2.13 -9.84 -14.10
C CYS A 145 -1.82 -8.34 -14.07
N LEU A 146 -1.52 -7.80 -12.89
CA LEU A 146 -1.37 -6.36 -12.71
C LEU A 146 -0.22 -5.78 -13.54
N LEU A 147 0.89 -6.50 -13.68
CA LEU A 147 2.03 -6.07 -14.50
C LEU A 147 1.65 -6.02 -15.99
N ASP A 148 0.98 -7.05 -16.49
CA ASP A 148 0.51 -7.10 -17.89
C ASP A 148 -0.42 -5.92 -18.20
N ASP A 149 -1.40 -5.70 -17.32
CA ASP A 149 -2.36 -4.61 -17.46
C ASP A 149 -1.69 -3.22 -17.39
N LEU A 150 -0.70 -3.03 -16.50
CA LEU A 150 0.05 -1.79 -16.38
C LEU A 150 0.87 -1.50 -17.65
N ILE A 151 1.59 -2.49 -18.17
CA ILE A 151 2.38 -2.38 -19.41
C ILE A 151 1.46 -2.06 -20.58
N HIS A 152 0.37 -2.82 -20.75
CA HIS A 152 -0.63 -2.56 -21.78
C HIS A 152 -1.18 -1.14 -21.71
N PHE A 153 -1.58 -0.69 -20.51
CA PHE A 153 -2.11 0.66 -20.32
C PHE A 153 -1.09 1.72 -20.73
N VAL A 154 0.13 1.67 -20.21
CA VAL A 154 1.15 2.69 -20.48
C VAL A 154 1.47 2.78 -21.98
N TYR A 155 1.72 1.65 -22.62
CA TYR A 155 2.17 1.65 -24.02
C TYR A 155 1.05 1.70 -25.07
N GLN A 156 -0.23 1.76 -24.64
CA GLN A 156 -1.32 2.23 -25.50
C GLN A 156 -1.29 3.75 -25.73
N GLY A 157 -0.66 4.49 -24.82
CA GLY A 157 -0.51 5.93 -24.95
C GLY A 157 0.54 6.32 -26.00
N ARG A 158 0.51 7.59 -26.40
CA ARG A 158 1.45 8.06 -27.42
C ARG A 158 2.69 8.64 -26.75
N ASN A 159 3.86 8.01 -27.00
CA ASN A 159 5.16 8.43 -26.47
C ASN A 159 5.19 8.47 -24.93
N ASP A 160 4.44 7.57 -24.28
CA ASP A 160 4.47 7.39 -22.85
C ASP A 160 5.61 6.46 -22.46
N ARG A 161 6.13 6.61 -21.25
CA ARG A 161 7.27 5.85 -20.73
C ARG A 161 6.97 5.33 -19.34
N LEU A 162 7.61 4.22 -18.97
CA LEU A 162 7.46 3.58 -17.65
C LEU A 162 8.80 3.54 -16.92
N LEU A 163 8.83 4.04 -15.68
CA LEU A 163 9.92 3.87 -14.73
C LEU A 163 9.42 3.09 -13.53
N LEU A 164 9.98 1.91 -13.29
CA LEU A 164 9.68 1.02 -12.18
C LEU A 164 10.76 1.16 -11.11
N ILE A 165 10.35 1.49 -9.89
CA ILE A 165 11.24 1.73 -8.75
C ILE A 165 10.90 0.73 -7.67
N GLY A 166 11.90 0.01 -7.13
CA GLY A 166 11.65 -0.98 -6.09
C GLY A 166 12.90 -1.59 -5.49
N ASP A 167 12.69 -2.60 -4.67
CA ASP A 167 13.75 -3.32 -3.97
C ASP A 167 13.56 -4.83 -4.12
N LYS A 168 14.47 -5.50 -4.82
CA LYS A 168 14.42 -6.95 -5.04
C LYS A 168 14.60 -7.78 -3.76
N ALA A 169 15.16 -7.20 -2.71
CA ALA A 169 15.36 -7.90 -1.44
C ALA A 169 14.08 -7.92 -0.59
N GLN A 170 13.09 -7.09 -0.89
CA GLN A 170 11.78 -7.16 -0.24
C GLN A 170 11.00 -8.41 -0.67
N LEU A 171 9.96 -8.74 0.09
CA LEU A 171 9.05 -9.84 -0.25
C LEU A 171 8.51 -9.67 -1.67
N PRO A 172 8.61 -10.70 -2.52
CA PRO A 172 7.93 -10.71 -3.81
C PRO A 172 6.40 -10.79 -3.61
N PRO A 173 5.63 -10.60 -4.68
CA PRO A 173 4.18 -10.81 -4.63
C PRO A 173 3.84 -12.24 -4.22
N VAL A 174 2.68 -12.42 -3.58
CA VAL A 174 2.25 -13.74 -3.09
C VAL A 174 2.14 -14.73 -4.26
N GLY A 175 2.83 -15.86 -4.12
CA GLY A 175 2.87 -16.92 -5.13
C GLY A 175 3.95 -16.76 -6.19
N GLU A 176 4.79 -15.74 -6.11
CA GLU A 176 5.93 -15.51 -7.01
C GLU A 176 7.25 -15.64 -6.23
N GLU A 177 8.28 -16.23 -6.86
CA GLU A 177 9.61 -16.39 -6.25
C GLU A 177 10.43 -15.11 -6.33
N GLU A 178 10.19 -14.29 -7.37
CA GLU A 178 10.86 -13.01 -7.60
C GLU A 178 9.84 -11.93 -7.97
N SER A 179 10.24 -10.67 -7.87
CA SER A 179 9.42 -9.55 -8.32
C SER A 179 9.46 -9.42 -9.84
N PRO A 180 8.37 -9.74 -10.59
CA PRO A 180 8.37 -9.73 -12.05
C PRO A 180 8.57 -8.32 -12.62
N ALA A 181 8.05 -7.29 -11.95
CA ALA A 181 8.19 -5.90 -12.38
C ALA A 181 9.63 -5.37 -12.29
N LEU A 182 10.49 -6.00 -11.49
CA LEU A 182 11.91 -5.65 -11.34
C LEU A 182 12.84 -6.60 -12.11
N SER A 183 12.31 -7.48 -12.94
CA SER A 183 13.06 -8.41 -13.78
C SER A 183 13.21 -7.88 -15.21
N ALA A 184 14.45 -7.60 -15.63
CA ALA A 184 14.73 -7.17 -17.01
C ALA A 184 14.28 -8.21 -18.04
N ALA A 185 14.51 -9.50 -17.77
CA ALA A 185 14.10 -10.60 -18.65
C ALA A 185 12.58 -10.65 -18.82
N MET A 186 11.80 -10.43 -17.75
CA MET A 186 10.34 -10.38 -17.81
C MET A 186 9.89 -9.23 -18.72
N LEU A 187 10.42 -8.02 -18.53
CA LEU A 187 10.04 -6.84 -19.32
C LEU A 187 10.48 -6.95 -20.78
N GLN A 188 11.63 -7.57 -21.06
CA GLN A 188 12.07 -7.88 -22.41
C GLN A 188 11.12 -8.86 -23.12
N GLY A 189 10.52 -9.79 -22.36
CA GLY A 189 9.48 -10.69 -22.86
C GLY A 189 8.23 -9.97 -23.41
N TYR A 190 7.96 -8.76 -22.94
CA TYR A 190 6.92 -7.86 -23.49
C TYR A 190 7.39 -7.06 -24.72
N GLY A 191 8.60 -7.29 -25.20
CA GLY A 191 9.18 -6.53 -26.33
C GLY A 191 9.69 -5.15 -25.95
N LEU A 192 9.90 -4.89 -24.65
CA LEU A 192 10.40 -3.62 -24.15
C LEU A 192 11.93 -3.54 -24.19
N SER A 193 12.44 -2.35 -24.48
CA SER A 193 13.86 -2.01 -24.36
C SER A 193 14.15 -1.55 -22.93
N VAL A 194 14.90 -2.36 -22.18
CA VAL A 194 15.08 -2.17 -20.73
C VAL A 194 16.35 -1.42 -20.42
N TYR A 195 16.21 -0.32 -19.71
CA TYR A 195 17.26 0.40 -19.00
C TYR A 195 17.23 -0.02 -17.54
N GLU A 196 18.36 -0.36 -16.95
CA GLU A 196 18.38 -0.80 -15.55
C GLU A 196 19.54 -0.19 -14.78
N CYS A 197 19.30 0.08 -13.51
CA CYS A 197 20.31 0.55 -12.58
C CYS A 197 20.02 0.03 -11.17
N ASP A 198 21.10 -0.34 -10.46
CA ASP A 198 21.07 -0.84 -9.10
C ASP A 198 21.76 0.16 -8.14
N LEU A 199 21.08 0.51 -7.05
CA LEU A 199 21.61 1.29 -5.95
C LEU A 199 21.87 0.37 -4.75
N ASN A 200 23.12 0.04 -4.49
CA ASN A 200 23.55 -0.86 -3.41
C ASN A 200 24.28 -0.11 -2.31
N GLU A 201 24.85 1.03 -2.63
CA GLU A 201 25.64 1.84 -1.70
C GLU A 201 24.73 2.55 -0.69
N VAL A 202 24.87 2.19 0.58
CA VAL A 202 24.12 2.81 1.69
C VAL A 202 24.74 4.17 1.99
N VAL A 203 23.92 5.23 2.02
CA VAL A 203 24.38 6.61 2.24
C VAL A 203 25.02 6.75 3.63
N ARG A 204 26.15 7.48 3.75
CA ARG A 204 26.96 7.58 4.98
C ARG A 204 26.19 7.95 6.25
N GLN A 205 25.11 8.74 6.14
CA GLN A 205 24.28 9.12 7.30
C GLN A 205 23.55 7.92 7.92
N SER A 206 23.39 6.82 7.18
CA SER A 206 22.75 5.59 7.65
C SER A 206 23.72 4.57 8.28
N GLN A 207 25.03 4.83 8.27
CA GLN A 207 26.03 3.91 8.84
C GLN A 207 25.97 3.79 10.38
N GLN A 208 25.30 4.73 11.06
CA GLN A 208 25.07 4.68 12.51
C GLN A 208 23.77 3.96 12.87
N SER A 209 22.98 3.53 11.90
CA SER A 209 21.70 2.85 12.10
C SER A 209 21.91 1.33 12.20
N GLY A 210 21.51 0.75 13.32
CA GLY A 210 21.48 -0.70 13.53
C GLY A 210 20.41 -1.38 12.67
N ILE A 211 19.31 -0.68 12.39
CA ILE A 211 18.27 -1.15 11.46
C ILE A 211 18.89 -1.40 10.09
N LEU A 212 19.55 -0.39 9.53
CA LEU A 212 20.15 -0.48 8.19
C LEU A 212 21.37 -1.40 8.16
N PHE A 213 22.18 -1.43 9.22
CA PHE A 213 23.30 -2.35 9.34
C PHE A 213 22.82 -3.81 9.23
N ASN A 214 21.85 -4.20 10.05
CA ASN A 214 21.32 -5.57 10.02
C ASN A 214 20.57 -5.87 8.72
N ALA A 215 19.76 -4.94 8.24
CA ALA A 215 19.06 -5.09 6.96
C ALA A 215 20.04 -5.29 5.79
N THR A 216 21.18 -4.59 5.78
CA THR A 216 22.22 -4.77 4.77
C THR A 216 22.83 -6.17 4.83
N ARG A 217 23.12 -6.69 6.02
CA ARG A 217 23.62 -8.06 6.18
C ARG A 217 22.63 -9.11 5.71
N ILE A 218 21.35 -8.95 6.09
CA ILE A 218 20.28 -9.86 5.63
C ILE A 218 20.16 -9.81 4.11
N ARG A 219 20.20 -8.63 3.51
CA ARG A 219 20.19 -8.45 2.04
C ARG A 219 21.38 -9.14 1.38
N GLN A 220 22.57 -9.07 1.96
CA GLN A 220 23.77 -9.73 1.41
C GLN A 220 23.58 -11.25 1.32
N MET A 221 22.88 -11.86 2.26
CA MET A 221 22.52 -13.29 2.17
C MET A 221 21.66 -13.59 0.94
N ILE A 222 20.69 -12.70 0.63
CA ILE A 222 19.86 -12.84 -0.58
C ILE A 222 20.71 -12.65 -1.85
N THR A 223 21.52 -11.60 -1.89
CA THR A 223 22.29 -11.21 -3.10
C THR A 223 23.38 -12.24 -3.45
N HIS A 224 23.99 -12.88 -2.43
CA HIS A 224 25.05 -13.87 -2.63
C HIS A 224 24.54 -15.32 -2.62
N ASP A 225 23.23 -15.52 -2.51
CA ASP A 225 22.60 -16.84 -2.38
C ASP A 225 23.22 -17.69 -1.24
N ASP A 226 23.61 -17.01 -0.16
CA ASP A 226 24.23 -17.63 1.03
C ASP A 226 23.20 -17.75 2.16
N ILE A 227 22.19 -18.59 1.95
CA ILE A 227 21.10 -18.83 2.90
C ILE A 227 21.33 -20.21 3.57
N THR A 228 22.40 -20.30 4.35
CA THR A 228 22.81 -21.56 5.02
C THR A 228 22.49 -21.59 6.50
N GLN A 229 22.28 -20.43 7.14
CA GLN A 229 21.97 -20.29 8.56
C GLN A 229 21.12 -19.05 8.82
N LEU A 230 20.40 -19.04 9.95
CA LEU A 230 19.65 -17.87 10.37
C LEU A 230 20.60 -16.68 10.63
N PRO A 231 20.21 -15.47 10.19
CA PRO A 231 21.07 -14.29 10.37
C PRO A 231 21.22 -13.95 11.86
N LYS A 232 22.42 -13.58 12.26
CA LYS A 232 22.70 -13.05 13.59
C LYS A 232 22.53 -11.55 13.60
N ILE A 233 21.71 -11.06 14.51
CA ILE A 233 21.37 -9.64 14.65
C ILE A 233 22.31 -8.99 15.66
N ARG A 234 22.86 -7.85 15.29
CA ARG A 234 23.71 -7.04 16.16
C ARG A 234 22.90 -5.88 16.74
N PHE A 235 22.80 -5.87 18.06
CA PHE A 235 22.17 -4.78 18.83
C PHE A 235 23.22 -3.80 19.37
N SER A 236 24.40 -4.32 19.74
CA SER A 236 25.44 -3.51 20.39
C SER A 236 25.95 -2.38 19.50
N GLY A 237 26.05 -1.18 20.07
CA GLY A 237 26.56 0.01 19.37
C GLY A 237 25.52 0.80 18.59
N PHE A 238 24.24 0.44 18.65
CA PHE A 238 23.14 1.11 17.97
C PHE A 238 22.06 1.56 18.97
N SER A 239 21.41 2.68 18.70
CA SER A 239 20.33 3.23 19.51
C SER A 239 18.95 2.97 18.95
N ASP A 240 18.85 2.62 17.66
CA ASP A 240 17.61 2.48 16.88
C ASP A 240 17.10 1.03 16.75
N ILE A 241 17.79 0.07 17.36
CA ILE A 241 17.37 -1.34 17.39
C ILE A 241 17.52 -1.91 18.81
N ARG A 242 16.50 -2.61 19.28
CA ARG A 242 16.48 -3.22 20.63
C ARG A 242 15.86 -4.61 20.62
N GLU A 243 16.40 -5.47 21.49
CA GLU A 243 15.71 -6.69 21.91
C GLU A 243 14.52 -6.30 22.80
N MET A 244 13.39 -6.99 22.61
CA MET A 244 12.15 -6.74 23.35
C MET A 244 11.67 -8.03 24.01
N PRO A 245 12.00 -8.26 25.29
CA PRO A 245 11.44 -9.37 26.05
C PRO A 245 9.92 -9.26 26.14
N GLY A 246 9.23 -10.39 26.03
CA GLY A 246 7.76 -10.41 26.08
C GLY A 246 7.18 -9.83 27.38
N ALA A 247 7.91 -9.90 28.50
CA ALA A 247 7.49 -9.32 29.76
C ALA A 247 7.44 -7.78 29.75
N GLU A 248 8.24 -7.13 28.89
CA GLU A 248 8.34 -5.67 28.78
C GLU A 248 7.46 -5.11 27.65
N LEU A 249 6.90 -5.99 26.80
CA LEU A 249 6.24 -5.61 25.56
C LEU A 249 5.03 -4.68 25.77
N ILE A 250 4.22 -4.92 26.80
CA ILE A 250 3.01 -4.13 27.07
C ILE A 250 3.38 -2.69 27.42
N GLU A 251 4.37 -2.51 28.32
CA GLU A 251 4.87 -1.20 28.72
C GLU A 251 5.52 -0.48 27.53
N ALA A 252 6.38 -1.17 26.76
CA ALA A 252 7.06 -0.62 25.59
C ALA A 252 6.10 -0.19 24.49
N LEU A 253 5.02 -0.94 24.24
CA LEU A 253 3.96 -0.55 23.29
C LEU A 253 3.20 0.68 23.80
N GLY A 254 2.87 0.74 25.08
CA GLY A 254 2.27 1.92 25.72
C GLY A 254 3.13 3.16 25.53
N ASP A 255 4.43 3.05 25.82
CA ASP A 255 5.40 4.13 25.61
C ASP A 255 5.48 4.57 24.14
N SER A 256 5.54 3.63 23.22
CA SER A 256 5.55 3.94 21.78
C SER A 256 4.28 4.68 21.35
N TYR A 257 3.11 4.27 21.82
CA TYR A 257 1.85 4.96 21.54
C TYR A 257 1.79 6.36 22.11
N HIS A 258 2.45 6.60 23.24
CA HIS A 258 2.58 7.96 23.81
C HIS A 258 3.58 8.84 23.06
N GLN A 259 4.69 8.25 22.59
CA GLN A 259 5.78 8.99 21.94
C GLN A 259 5.46 9.37 20.50
N VAL A 260 5.02 8.39 19.69
CA VAL A 260 4.82 8.56 18.24
C VAL A 260 3.38 8.34 17.80
N GLY A 261 2.52 7.80 18.67
CA GLY A 261 1.11 7.57 18.39
C GLY A 261 0.80 6.20 17.81
N LEU A 262 -0.51 5.89 17.79
CA LEU A 262 -1.05 4.63 17.22
C LEU A 262 -0.80 4.50 15.71
N ASP A 263 -0.79 5.62 15.00
CA ASP A 263 -0.63 5.65 13.54
C ASP A 263 0.80 5.34 13.10
N ASP A 264 1.78 5.63 13.96
CA ASP A 264 3.21 5.47 13.68
C ASP A 264 3.88 4.33 14.46
N THR A 265 3.07 3.49 15.10
CA THR A 265 3.53 2.25 15.77
C THR A 265 2.85 1.05 15.16
N ILE A 266 3.60 -0.03 14.86
CA ILE A 266 3.05 -1.26 14.29
C ILE A 266 3.77 -2.50 14.83
N VAL A 267 3.02 -3.61 14.96
CA VAL A 267 3.59 -4.93 15.18
C VAL A 267 3.55 -5.71 13.85
N VAL A 268 4.68 -6.24 13.40
CA VAL A 268 4.80 -7.02 12.17
C VAL A 268 4.98 -8.50 12.53
N THR A 269 4.13 -9.35 11.97
CA THR A 269 4.10 -10.79 12.26
C THR A 269 4.18 -11.64 10.98
N ARG A 270 4.39 -12.95 11.15
CA ARG A 270 4.45 -13.91 10.03
C ARG A 270 3.09 -14.44 9.58
N SER A 271 2.06 -14.36 10.42
CA SER A 271 0.76 -14.95 10.11
C SER A 271 -0.41 -14.12 10.65
N ASN A 272 -1.59 -14.25 10.03
CA ASN A 272 -2.82 -13.63 10.52
C ASN A 272 -3.17 -14.11 11.94
N LYS A 273 -2.93 -15.39 12.25
CA LYS A 273 -3.13 -15.94 13.60
C LYS A 273 -2.32 -15.18 14.65
N ARG A 274 -1.03 -14.97 14.41
CA ARG A 274 -0.16 -14.20 15.31
C ARG A 274 -0.62 -12.74 15.39
N ALA A 275 -0.93 -12.12 14.26
CA ALA A 275 -1.45 -10.76 14.22
C ALA A 275 -2.73 -10.61 15.07
N ASN A 276 -3.67 -11.56 14.98
CA ASN A 276 -4.90 -11.54 15.79
C ASN A 276 -4.60 -11.63 17.30
N ILE A 277 -3.65 -12.51 17.70
CA ILE A 277 -3.23 -12.61 19.11
C ILE A 277 -2.68 -11.26 19.62
N PHE A 278 -1.77 -10.64 18.86
CA PHE A 278 -1.22 -9.33 19.20
C PHE A 278 -2.31 -8.25 19.22
N ASN A 279 -3.21 -8.22 18.24
CA ASN A 279 -4.29 -7.24 18.18
C ASN A 279 -5.20 -7.33 19.41
N GLN A 280 -5.58 -8.54 19.84
CA GLN A 280 -6.37 -8.75 21.05
C GLN A 280 -5.57 -8.36 22.32
N GLY A 281 -4.32 -8.78 22.42
CA GLY A 281 -3.44 -8.42 23.55
C GLY A 281 -3.25 -6.92 23.67
N ILE A 282 -2.99 -6.22 22.56
CA ILE A 282 -2.84 -4.77 22.55
C ILE A 282 -4.14 -4.08 22.98
N ARG A 283 -5.28 -4.49 22.44
CA ARG A 283 -6.57 -3.91 22.82
C ARG A 283 -6.85 -4.08 24.30
N ASN A 284 -6.70 -5.28 24.82
CA ASN A 284 -7.06 -5.59 26.19
C ASN A 284 -6.05 -5.06 27.22
N MET A 285 -4.73 -5.22 26.96
CA MET A 285 -3.68 -4.98 27.95
C MET A 285 -3.01 -3.60 27.84
N VAL A 286 -2.98 -3.01 26.63
CA VAL A 286 -2.31 -1.72 26.41
C VAL A 286 -3.33 -0.58 26.30
N LEU A 287 -4.48 -0.84 25.65
CA LEU A 287 -5.48 0.18 25.37
C LEU A 287 -6.72 0.11 26.27
N ASP A 288 -6.79 -0.89 27.16
CA ASP A 288 -7.90 -1.13 28.10
C ASP A 288 -9.27 -1.17 27.39
N ARG A 289 -9.34 -1.97 26.29
CA ARG A 289 -10.54 -2.11 25.45
C ARG A 289 -11.09 -3.52 25.56
N GLU A 290 -12.28 -3.66 26.12
CA GLU A 290 -12.94 -4.94 26.37
C GLU A 290 -14.02 -5.29 25.35
N GLU A 291 -14.68 -4.27 24.79
CA GLU A 291 -15.75 -4.47 23.79
C GLU A 291 -15.19 -5.05 22.49
N GLU A 292 -16.05 -5.76 21.73
CA GLU A 292 -15.67 -6.32 20.43
C GLU A 292 -15.06 -5.27 19.48
N LEU A 293 -15.57 -4.03 19.49
CA LEU A 293 -15.09 -2.89 18.72
C LEU A 293 -15.48 -1.59 19.45
N GLU A 294 -14.52 -0.67 19.54
CA GLU A 294 -14.71 0.60 20.24
C GLU A 294 -14.24 1.80 19.41
N SER A 295 -14.74 2.99 19.80
CA SER A 295 -14.21 4.25 19.29
C SER A 295 -12.71 4.38 19.59
N GLY A 296 -11.95 4.82 18.61
CA GLY A 296 -10.48 4.89 18.69
C GLY A 296 -9.77 3.64 18.20
N ASP A 297 -10.47 2.52 17.93
CA ASP A 297 -9.85 1.33 17.34
C ASP A 297 -9.26 1.63 15.95
N MET A 298 -8.12 0.99 15.69
CA MET A 298 -7.48 1.04 14.38
C MET A 298 -7.85 -0.21 13.58
N LEU A 299 -8.41 0.02 12.40
CA LEU A 299 -8.82 -1.03 11.48
C LEU A 299 -8.00 -0.96 10.18
N MET A 300 -7.94 -2.08 9.48
CA MET A 300 -7.41 -2.19 8.12
C MET A 300 -8.47 -2.83 7.23
N ILE A 301 -8.71 -2.22 6.08
CA ILE A 301 -9.55 -2.80 5.02
C ILE A 301 -8.84 -4.04 4.47
N VAL A 302 -9.54 -5.16 4.36
CA VAL A 302 -8.96 -6.41 3.88
C VAL A 302 -9.48 -6.88 2.52
N LYS A 303 -10.46 -6.17 1.96
CA LYS A 303 -10.98 -6.37 0.61
C LYS A 303 -11.25 -5.00 -0.02
N ASN A 304 -10.87 -4.78 -1.27
CA ASN A 304 -11.19 -3.54 -1.99
C ASN A 304 -12.69 -3.27 -1.98
N ASN A 305 -13.08 -2.03 -1.72
CA ASN A 305 -14.48 -1.62 -1.70
C ASN A 305 -14.69 -0.33 -2.49
N TYR A 306 -15.60 -0.37 -3.45
CA TYR A 306 -15.92 0.73 -4.37
C TYR A 306 -17.23 1.41 -4.01
N TYR A 307 -18.18 0.63 -3.47
CA TYR A 307 -19.56 1.04 -3.21
C TYR A 307 -19.65 2.30 -2.33
N TRP A 308 -18.98 2.32 -1.19
CA TRP A 308 -19.10 3.42 -0.24
C TRP A 308 -18.59 4.74 -0.80
N MET A 309 -17.54 4.70 -1.61
CA MET A 309 -17.02 5.91 -2.26
C MET A 309 -17.93 6.42 -3.38
N GLU A 310 -18.62 5.54 -4.07
CA GLU A 310 -19.64 5.92 -5.06
C GLU A 310 -20.86 6.54 -4.43
N GLU A 311 -21.35 5.95 -3.33
CA GLU A 311 -22.46 6.50 -2.57
C GLU A 311 -22.15 7.90 -2.03
N GLU A 312 -20.95 8.11 -1.49
CA GLU A 312 -20.54 9.44 -1.05
C GLU A 312 -20.47 10.46 -2.20
N ARG A 313 -19.97 10.05 -3.38
CA ARG A 313 -19.98 10.95 -4.56
C ARG A 313 -21.40 11.29 -5.01
N LYS A 314 -22.35 10.35 -4.95
CA LYS A 314 -23.75 10.60 -5.24
C LYS A 314 -24.33 11.61 -4.26
N LYS A 315 -24.12 11.43 -2.96
CA LYS A 315 -24.57 12.36 -1.90
C LYS A 315 -24.01 13.77 -2.09
N ILE A 316 -22.71 13.88 -2.44
CA ILE A 316 -22.08 15.18 -2.70
C ILE A 316 -22.71 15.87 -3.91
N LYS A 317 -22.91 15.15 -5.02
CA LYS A 317 -23.57 15.69 -6.22
C LYS A 317 -25.01 16.13 -5.93
N GLU A 318 -25.76 15.36 -5.18
CA GLU A 318 -27.14 15.70 -4.78
C GLU A 318 -27.19 16.96 -3.90
N ARG A 319 -26.26 17.09 -2.94
CA ARG A 319 -26.11 18.30 -2.12
C ARG A 319 -25.79 19.53 -2.98
N GLN A 320 -24.82 19.43 -3.89
CA GLN A 320 -24.45 20.52 -4.81
C GLN A 320 -25.64 20.94 -5.68
N LEU A 321 -26.38 19.99 -6.27
CA LEU A 321 -27.57 20.26 -7.06
C LEU A 321 -28.70 20.89 -6.23
N SER A 322 -28.86 20.50 -4.96
CA SER A 322 -29.85 21.09 -4.06
C SER A 322 -29.49 22.53 -3.67
N GLU A 323 -28.22 22.81 -3.46
CA GLU A 323 -27.70 24.16 -3.17
C GLU A 323 -27.82 25.06 -4.39
N GLU A 324 -27.46 24.60 -5.58
CA GLU A 324 -27.66 25.37 -6.83
C GLU A 324 -29.13 25.69 -7.09
N ARG A 325 -30.06 24.78 -6.75
CA ARG A 325 -31.50 25.03 -6.85
C ARG A 325 -31.95 26.08 -5.83
N LYS A 326 -31.43 26.12 -4.62
CA LYS A 326 -31.71 27.11 -3.58
C LYS A 326 -31.17 28.50 -4.01
N VAL A 327 -29.92 28.55 -4.50
CA VAL A 327 -29.30 29.81 -4.98
C VAL A 327 -30.02 30.40 -6.20
N LYS A 328 -30.55 29.56 -7.09
CA LYS A 328 -31.39 30.04 -8.21
C LYS A 328 -32.76 30.53 -7.76
N SER A 329 -33.24 30.20 -6.58
CA SER A 329 -34.52 30.68 -6.02
C SER A 329 -34.38 31.99 -5.23
N GLU A 330 -33.16 32.33 -4.77
CA GLU A 330 -32.86 33.60 -4.08
C GLU A 330 -32.15 34.55 -5.06
N LYS A 331 -32.91 35.48 -5.63
CA LYS A 331 -32.37 36.51 -6.50
C LYS A 331 -31.39 37.42 -5.75
N PHE A 332 -30.22 37.59 -6.36
CA PHE A 332 -29.28 38.72 -6.20
C PHE A 332 -28.64 38.96 -4.83
N ASN A 333 -27.41 38.70 -4.76
CA ASN A 333 -26.23 39.43 -4.27
C ASN A 333 -25.35 38.55 -3.38
N THR A 334 -24.19 38.50 -3.82
CA THR A 334 -22.85 38.36 -3.21
C THR A 334 -22.10 37.17 -3.76
N LEU A 335 -21.11 37.51 -4.60
CA LEU A 335 -19.96 36.66 -4.85
C LEU A 335 -19.34 36.27 -3.51
N ALA A 336 -19.50 35.03 -3.14
CA ALA A 336 -18.65 34.40 -2.20
C ALA A 336 -18.06 33.15 -2.89
N ASN A 337 -16.83 33.31 -3.36
CA ASN A 337 -15.96 32.21 -3.74
C ASN A 337 -15.68 31.33 -2.50
N HIS A 338 -16.61 30.51 -2.11
CA HIS A 338 -16.30 29.24 -1.48
C HIS A 338 -16.15 28.21 -2.59
N ILE A 339 -14.97 28.22 -3.22
CA ILE A 339 -14.40 27.00 -3.75
C ILE A 339 -14.25 26.11 -2.49
N VAL A 340 -15.29 25.32 -2.20
CA VAL A 340 -15.11 24.09 -1.43
C VAL A 340 -14.05 23.34 -2.23
N GLN A 341 -12.82 23.36 -1.72
CA GLN A 341 -11.83 22.38 -2.11
C GLN A 341 -12.57 21.04 -1.92
N SER A 342 -12.95 20.45 -3.03
CA SER A 342 -13.36 19.06 -3.05
C SER A 342 -12.12 18.30 -2.59
N ASN A 343 -12.04 17.98 -1.28
CA ASN A 343 -11.19 16.90 -0.83
C ASN A 343 -11.58 15.76 -1.74
N GLU A 344 -10.67 15.40 -2.65
CA GLU A 344 -10.99 14.44 -3.71
C GLU A 344 -11.37 13.15 -3.01
N VAL A 345 -12.66 12.82 -3.04
CA VAL A 345 -13.18 11.56 -2.51
C VAL A 345 -12.35 10.44 -3.14
N PRO A 346 -11.73 9.55 -2.34
CA PRO A 346 -10.98 8.44 -2.90
C PRO A 346 -11.79 7.67 -3.92
N ALA A 347 -11.15 7.07 -4.93
CA ALA A 347 -11.88 6.32 -5.95
C ALA A 347 -12.57 5.07 -5.35
N PHE A 348 -11.89 4.42 -4.43
CA PHE A 348 -12.33 3.24 -3.70
C PHE A 348 -11.49 3.12 -2.42
N LEU A 349 -11.87 2.23 -1.52
CA LEU A 349 -11.07 1.83 -0.37
C LEU A 349 -10.27 0.59 -0.76
N ALA A 350 -8.95 0.69 -0.69
CA ALA A 350 -8.06 -0.40 -1.08
C ALA A 350 -7.81 -1.39 0.06
N ASN A 351 -7.53 -2.65 -0.29
CA ASN A 351 -6.97 -3.60 0.66
C ASN A 351 -5.64 -3.05 1.20
N GLY A 352 -5.50 -3.01 2.53
CA GLY A 352 -4.36 -2.42 3.23
C GLY A 352 -4.59 -0.99 3.73
N ASP A 353 -5.67 -0.31 3.31
CA ASP A 353 -6.00 1.02 3.82
C ASP A 353 -6.35 0.96 5.31
N ARG A 354 -5.84 1.92 6.08
CA ARG A 354 -6.06 2.01 7.52
C ARG A 354 -7.14 3.04 7.84
N ALA A 355 -7.97 2.71 8.82
CA ALA A 355 -9.03 3.58 9.29
C ALA A 355 -9.09 3.58 10.82
N LYS A 356 -9.34 4.75 11.40
CA LYS A 356 -9.63 4.91 12.83
C LYS A 356 -11.14 4.95 13.03
N VAL A 357 -11.64 4.17 13.96
CA VAL A 357 -13.05 4.21 14.38
C VAL A 357 -13.30 5.48 15.18
N MET A 358 -14.10 6.39 14.65
CA MET A 358 -14.48 7.62 15.34
C MET A 358 -15.73 7.40 16.19
N LYS A 359 -16.67 6.60 15.69
CA LYS A 359 -17.93 6.29 16.38
C LYS A 359 -18.48 4.93 15.93
N VAL A 360 -19.02 4.18 16.90
CA VAL A 360 -19.85 2.99 16.64
C VAL A 360 -21.30 3.43 16.83
N SER A 361 -22.10 3.42 15.75
CA SER A 361 -23.47 3.96 15.77
C SER A 361 -24.54 2.88 15.99
N ARG A 362 -24.41 1.74 15.31
CA ARG A 362 -25.38 0.65 15.35
C ARG A 362 -24.68 -0.68 15.19
N ARG A 363 -25.11 -1.69 15.96
CA ARG A 363 -24.76 -3.10 15.75
C ARG A 363 -26.02 -3.87 15.39
N ILE A 364 -25.91 -4.83 14.49
CA ILE A 364 -27.02 -5.66 14.03
C ILE A 364 -26.50 -7.04 13.63
N ASP A 365 -27.27 -8.07 14.04
CA ASP A 365 -27.06 -9.45 13.60
C ASP A 365 -28.06 -9.72 12.48
N LEU A 366 -27.58 -9.98 11.28
CA LEU A 366 -28.39 -10.16 10.09
C LEU A 366 -27.73 -11.17 9.15
N TYR A 367 -28.52 -12.00 8.47
CA TYR A 367 -28.04 -13.02 7.51
C TYR A 367 -27.07 -14.05 8.09
N GLY A 368 -27.00 -14.18 9.43
CA GLY A 368 -26.04 -15.04 10.13
C GLY A 368 -24.64 -14.42 10.28
N PHE A 369 -24.53 -13.10 10.11
CA PHE A 369 -23.32 -12.30 10.29
C PHE A 369 -23.57 -11.11 11.22
N HIS A 370 -22.48 -10.58 11.78
CA HIS A 370 -22.50 -9.43 12.67
C HIS A 370 -22.02 -8.17 11.92
N PHE A 371 -22.85 -7.13 11.95
CA PHE A 371 -22.52 -5.85 11.28
C PHE A 371 -22.53 -4.70 12.27
N ALA A 372 -21.74 -3.68 11.97
CA ALA A 372 -21.80 -2.39 12.65
C ALA A 372 -21.79 -1.23 11.66
N THR A 373 -22.53 -0.16 11.96
CA THR A 373 -22.38 1.12 11.27
C THR A 373 -21.36 1.96 12.00
N LEU A 374 -20.28 2.34 11.32
CA LEU A 374 -19.15 3.05 11.89
C LEU A 374 -18.93 4.37 11.17
N LEU A 375 -18.57 5.40 11.92
CA LEU A 375 -17.88 6.57 11.38
C LEU A 375 -16.38 6.27 11.41
N LEU A 376 -15.77 6.16 10.23
CA LEU A 376 -14.37 5.84 10.02
C LEU A 376 -13.61 7.07 9.55
N LYS A 377 -12.38 7.25 10.03
CA LYS A 377 -11.45 8.28 9.60
C LYS A 377 -10.23 7.64 8.97
N PHE A 378 -9.90 8.03 7.74
CA PHE A 378 -8.80 7.48 6.94
C PHE A 378 -7.59 8.43 6.96
N PRO A 379 -6.55 8.16 7.78
CA PRO A 379 -5.38 9.05 7.88
C PRO A 379 -4.62 9.19 6.56
N ASP A 380 -4.61 8.14 5.74
CA ASP A 380 -3.89 8.11 4.47
C ASP A 380 -4.60 8.89 3.35
N TYR A 381 -5.85 9.33 3.56
CA TYR A 381 -6.65 10.15 2.64
C TYR A 381 -7.00 11.51 3.28
N ASP A 382 -5.99 12.25 3.78
CA ASP A 382 -6.14 13.57 4.40
C ASP A 382 -7.19 13.63 5.50
N ASN A 383 -7.26 12.55 6.31
CA ASN A 383 -8.23 12.37 7.37
C ASN A 383 -9.69 12.37 6.90
N TYR A 384 -9.93 11.87 5.69
CA TYR A 384 -11.28 11.72 5.14
C TYR A 384 -12.15 10.89 6.09
N GLU A 385 -13.38 11.36 6.34
CA GLU A 385 -14.35 10.68 7.20
C GLU A 385 -15.47 10.05 6.36
N LEU A 386 -15.83 8.82 6.71
CA LEU A 386 -16.82 8.00 6.01
C LEU A 386 -17.69 7.26 7.02
N GLU A 387 -19.01 7.37 6.87
CA GLU A 387 -19.94 6.46 7.54
C GLU A 387 -20.23 5.26 6.65
N ALA A 388 -19.92 4.06 7.16
CA ALA A 388 -20.08 2.81 6.41
C ALA A 388 -20.53 1.65 7.29
N THR A 389 -21.20 0.66 6.68
CA THR A 389 -21.45 -0.63 7.31
C THR A 389 -20.21 -1.50 7.20
N VAL A 390 -19.83 -2.11 8.31
CA VAL A 390 -18.66 -2.96 8.48
C VAL A 390 -19.08 -4.34 8.93
N LEU A 391 -18.43 -5.37 8.42
CA LEU A 391 -18.61 -6.77 8.81
C LEU A 391 -17.65 -7.12 9.95
N LEU A 392 -18.17 -7.46 11.12
CA LEU A 392 -17.38 -7.72 12.33
C LEU A 392 -16.76 -9.13 12.34
N ASP A 393 -17.36 -10.11 11.68
CA ASP A 393 -16.88 -11.50 11.63
C ASP A 393 -15.45 -11.62 11.07
N THR A 394 -14.98 -10.65 10.30
CA THR A 394 -13.62 -10.64 9.77
C THR A 394 -12.56 -10.15 10.76
N LEU A 395 -12.97 -9.47 11.85
CA LEU A 395 -12.04 -8.87 12.82
C LEU A 395 -11.07 -9.90 13.42
N THR A 396 -11.60 -11.06 13.81
CA THR A 396 -10.86 -12.13 14.51
C THR A 396 -10.58 -13.37 13.65
N SER A 397 -11.13 -13.42 12.43
CA SER A 397 -10.90 -14.53 11.50
C SER A 397 -9.42 -14.72 11.19
N GLU A 398 -8.94 -15.98 11.09
CA GLU A 398 -7.59 -16.29 10.61
C GLU A 398 -7.48 -16.16 9.07
N ALA A 399 -8.60 -16.27 8.35
CA ALA A 399 -8.66 -16.03 6.91
C ALA A 399 -8.35 -14.56 6.58
N PRO A 400 -7.74 -14.26 5.42
CA PRO A 400 -7.44 -12.88 5.02
C PRO A 400 -8.68 -11.97 4.92
N ALA A 401 -9.80 -12.51 4.46
CA ALA A 401 -11.12 -11.89 4.30
C ALA A 401 -12.19 -12.98 4.48
N LEU A 402 -13.47 -12.72 4.20
CA LEU A 402 -14.48 -13.77 4.10
C LEU A 402 -14.03 -14.84 3.09
N THR A 403 -14.24 -16.10 3.45
CA THR A 403 -14.06 -17.22 2.52
C THR A 403 -15.09 -17.18 1.40
N HIS A 404 -14.84 -17.88 0.31
CA HIS A 404 -15.79 -17.97 -0.81
C HIS A 404 -17.16 -18.48 -0.35
N ASP A 405 -17.17 -19.55 0.45
CA ASP A 405 -18.41 -20.13 1.00
C ASP A 405 -19.20 -19.15 1.86
N GLN A 406 -18.50 -18.37 2.70
CA GLN A 406 -19.13 -17.31 3.51
C GLN A 406 -19.68 -16.17 2.64
N GLN A 407 -18.99 -15.80 1.55
CA GLN A 407 -19.49 -14.80 0.61
C GLN A 407 -20.74 -15.29 -0.14
N GLU A 408 -20.74 -16.54 -0.60
CA GLU A 408 -21.91 -17.16 -1.22
C GLU A 408 -23.09 -17.25 -0.23
N GLN A 409 -22.82 -17.65 1.01
CA GLN A 409 -23.85 -17.70 2.06
C GLN A 409 -24.49 -16.31 2.27
N LEU A 410 -23.67 -15.28 2.43
CA LEU A 410 -24.13 -13.90 2.59
C LEU A 410 -24.96 -13.46 1.37
N PHE A 411 -24.45 -13.72 0.15
CA PHE A 411 -25.16 -13.39 -1.08
C PHE A 411 -26.54 -14.04 -1.16
N HIS A 412 -26.65 -15.34 -0.90
CA HIS A 412 -27.92 -16.06 -0.97
C HIS A 412 -28.90 -15.57 0.08
N LYS A 413 -28.43 -15.24 1.28
CA LYS A 413 -29.29 -14.70 2.34
C LYS A 413 -29.82 -13.31 2.01
N ILE A 414 -29.02 -12.45 1.41
CA ILE A 414 -29.45 -11.14 0.93
C ILE A 414 -30.41 -11.31 -0.28
N GLU A 415 -30.14 -12.26 -1.19
CA GLU A 415 -30.99 -12.52 -2.34
C GLU A 415 -32.41 -12.92 -1.93
N GLU A 416 -32.59 -13.58 -0.76
CA GLU A 416 -33.91 -13.92 -0.21
C GLU A 416 -34.78 -12.67 -0.01
N ASP A 417 -34.22 -11.54 0.40
CA ASP A 417 -34.93 -10.27 0.62
C ASP A 417 -35.41 -9.57 -0.67
N TYR A 418 -34.75 -9.91 -1.79
CA TYR A 418 -35.03 -9.29 -3.10
C TYR A 418 -35.82 -10.23 -4.04
N GLN A 419 -36.40 -11.33 -3.56
CA GLN A 419 -37.14 -12.31 -4.38
C GLN A 419 -38.37 -11.71 -5.07
N ASP A 420 -38.98 -10.69 -4.47
CA ASP A 420 -40.13 -9.97 -5.04
C ASP A 420 -39.81 -9.23 -6.35
N ILE A 421 -38.52 -9.05 -6.71
CA ILE A 421 -38.09 -8.44 -7.96
C ILE A 421 -38.06 -9.52 -9.06
N PRO A 422 -39.00 -9.50 -10.04
CA PRO A 422 -39.17 -10.60 -10.99
C PRO A 422 -37.98 -10.79 -11.94
N LEU A 423 -37.39 -9.69 -12.40
CA LEU A 423 -36.28 -9.72 -13.35
C LEU A 423 -34.97 -9.95 -12.63
N LYS A 424 -34.26 -11.02 -12.95
CA LYS A 424 -32.96 -11.36 -12.36
C LYS A 424 -31.95 -10.22 -12.47
N ALA A 425 -31.95 -9.49 -13.59
CA ALA A 425 -31.04 -8.34 -13.77
C ALA A 425 -31.32 -7.20 -12.79
N ASP A 426 -32.60 -6.87 -12.54
CA ASP A 426 -33.00 -5.82 -11.60
C ASP A 426 -32.76 -6.26 -10.15
N ARG A 427 -33.02 -7.53 -9.83
CA ARG A 427 -32.72 -8.12 -8.52
C ARG A 427 -31.21 -8.03 -8.23
N MET A 428 -30.36 -8.43 -9.18
CA MET A 428 -28.92 -8.33 -9.05
C MET A 428 -28.47 -6.89 -8.87
N LYS A 429 -29.11 -5.94 -9.55
CA LYS A 429 -28.82 -4.52 -9.38
C LYS A 429 -29.19 -4.02 -7.98
N ALA A 430 -30.32 -4.46 -7.42
CA ALA A 430 -30.74 -4.12 -6.06
C ALA A 430 -29.78 -4.68 -5.01
N ILE A 431 -29.40 -5.97 -5.12
CA ILE A 431 -28.43 -6.61 -4.21
C ILE A 431 -27.10 -5.84 -4.19
N ARG A 432 -26.63 -5.36 -5.33
CA ARG A 432 -25.39 -4.58 -5.43
C ARG A 432 -25.47 -3.21 -4.78
N GLN A 433 -26.64 -2.68 -4.60
CA GLN A 433 -26.88 -1.44 -3.88
C GLN A 433 -27.18 -1.65 -2.40
N ASP A 434 -27.18 -2.91 -1.96
CA ASP A 434 -27.40 -3.25 -0.57
C ASP A 434 -26.16 -2.95 0.28
N PRO A 435 -26.29 -2.20 1.40
CA PRO A 435 -25.19 -1.83 2.26
C PRO A 435 -24.56 -3.01 3.02
N TYR A 436 -25.31 -4.08 3.26
CA TYR A 436 -24.80 -5.28 3.94
C TYR A 436 -24.03 -6.17 2.98
N PHE A 437 -24.46 -6.25 1.71
CA PHE A 437 -23.70 -6.92 0.65
C PHE A 437 -22.34 -6.23 0.44
N ASN A 438 -22.31 -4.89 0.55
CA ASN A 438 -21.13 -4.07 0.38
C ASN A 438 -20.44 -3.71 1.70
N ALA A 439 -20.74 -4.40 2.79
CA ALA A 439 -20.13 -4.15 4.08
C ALA A 439 -18.60 -4.25 3.98
N LEU A 440 -17.90 -3.30 4.60
CA LEU A 440 -16.45 -3.29 4.63
C LEU A 440 -15.94 -4.50 5.42
N GLN A 441 -15.07 -5.27 4.81
CA GLN A 441 -14.35 -6.35 5.49
C GLN A 441 -13.08 -5.76 6.11
N VAL A 442 -12.93 -5.92 7.42
CA VAL A 442 -11.89 -5.26 8.20
C VAL A 442 -11.21 -6.19 9.18
N LYS A 443 -9.98 -5.85 9.57
CA LYS A 443 -9.25 -6.43 10.70
C LYS A 443 -8.70 -5.33 11.58
N PHE A 444 -8.34 -5.65 12.81
CA PHE A 444 -7.56 -4.72 13.63
C PHE A 444 -6.19 -4.48 13.00
N ALA A 445 -5.67 -3.26 13.16
CA ALA A 445 -4.47 -2.78 12.48
C ALA A 445 -3.32 -2.39 13.42
N TYR A 446 -3.30 -2.88 14.65
CA TYR A 446 -2.17 -2.72 15.57
C TYR A 446 -1.05 -3.69 15.27
N ALA A 447 -1.42 -4.91 14.84
CA ALA A 447 -0.53 -5.94 14.38
C ALA A 447 -1.01 -6.46 13.02
N VAL A 448 -0.08 -6.60 12.08
CA VAL A 448 -0.37 -7.04 10.71
C VAL A 448 0.69 -8.04 10.23
N THR A 449 0.38 -8.77 9.16
CA THR A 449 1.40 -9.57 8.50
C THR A 449 2.37 -8.68 7.73
N CYS A 450 3.62 -9.15 7.53
CA CYS A 450 4.64 -8.40 6.80
C CYS A 450 4.19 -8.03 5.37
N HIS A 451 3.46 -8.91 4.66
CA HIS A 451 2.90 -8.59 3.35
C HIS A 451 1.96 -7.37 3.39
N LYS A 452 1.16 -7.24 4.46
CA LYS A 452 0.29 -6.07 4.65
C LYS A 452 1.02 -4.82 5.13
N ALA A 453 2.22 -4.98 5.66
CA ALA A 453 3.10 -3.88 6.03
C ALA A 453 3.93 -3.34 4.86
N GLN A 454 3.98 -4.06 3.72
CA GLN A 454 4.71 -3.60 2.53
C GLN A 454 4.19 -2.25 2.03
N GLY A 455 5.10 -1.41 1.52
CA GLY A 455 4.79 -0.05 1.08
C GLY A 455 4.50 0.93 2.22
N GLY A 456 4.45 0.48 3.48
CA GLY A 456 4.33 1.30 4.67
C GLY A 456 5.66 1.51 5.40
N GLN A 457 5.74 2.60 6.17
CA GLN A 457 6.83 2.88 7.10
C GLN A 457 6.24 3.45 8.38
N TRP A 458 6.87 3.15 9.51
CA TRP A 458 6.44 3.57 10.85
C TRP A 458 7.64 3.99 11.68
N SER A 459 7.45 4.95 12.55
CA SER A 459 8.52 5.39 13.49
C SER A 459 8.94 4.24 14.39
N HIS A 460 7.99 3.50 14.99
CA HIS A 460 8.27 2.37 15.86
C HIS A 460 7.68 1.06 15.29
N VAL A 461 8.55 0.08 15.09
CA VAL A 461 8.15 -1.25 14.58
C VAL A 461 8.58 -2.35 15.53
N TYR A 462 7.64 -3.20 15.90
CA TYR A 462 7.87 -4.41 16.68
C TYR A 462 7.78 -5.62 15.75
N VAL A 463 8.83 -6.42 15.68
CA VAL A 463 8.88 -7.61 14.81
C VAL A 463 8.79 -8.87 15.65
N ASP A 464 7.74 -9.65 15.42
CA ASP A 464 7.56 -10.99 15.98
C ASP A 464 7.74 -12.05 14.89
N GLN A 465 8.88 -12.71 14.89
CA GLN A 465 9.15 -13.83 13.96
C GLN A 465 8.45 -15.13 14.39
N GLY A 466 7.96 -15.21 15.63
CA GLY A 466 7.50 -16.46 16.22
C GLY A 466 8.63 -17.45 16.46
N TYR A 467 8.27 -18.73 16.57
CA TYR A 467 9.26 -19.80 16.72
C TYR A 467 9.97 -20.06 15.39
N MET A 468 11.30 -19.98 15.38
CA MET A 468 12.17 -20.22 14.23
C MET A 468 13.39 -21.05 14.61
N THR A 469 13.66 -22.07 13.82
CA THR A 469 14.88 -22.91 13.88
C THR A 469 15.56 -22.89 12.53
N ASP A 470 16.82 -23.36 12.48
CA ASP A 470 17.57 -23.42 11.21
C ASP A 470 16.89 -24.31 10.17
N ASP A 471 16.18 -25.36 10.58
CA ASP A 471 15.43 -26.26 9.69
C ASP A 471 14.21 -25.57 9.01
N MET A 472 13.79 -24.43 9.54
CA MET A 472 12.69 -23.62 9.00
C MET A 472 13.18 -22.48 8.11
N LEU A 473 14.47 -22.40 7.88
CA LEU A 473 15.08 -21.37 7.04
C LEU A 473 14.71 -21.59 5.57
N THR A 474 14.17 -20.55 4.96
CA THR A 474 13.84 -20.50 3.53
C THR A 474 14.24 -19.15 2.95
N PRO A 475 14.44 -19.02 1.63
CA PRO A 475 14.62 -17.72 0.98
C PRO A 475 13.50 -16.74 1.32
N ASP A 476 12.25 -17.20 1.31
CA ASP A 476 11.08 -16.36 1.65
C ASP A 476 11.16 -15.78 3.06
N TYR A 477 11.71 -16.55 4.02
CA TYR A 477 11.91 -16.04 5.37
C TYR A 477 12.95 -14.90 5.40
N ILE A 478 14.01 -15.00 4.65
CA ILE A 478 15.04 -13.94 4.60
C ILE A 478 14.48 -12.67 3.94
N HIS A 479 13.72 -12.80 2.86
CA HIS A 479 12.98 -11.68 2.26
C HIS A 479 11.96 -11.08 3.24
N TRP A 480 11.25 -11.95 3.99
CA TRP A 480 10.32 -11.50 5.03
C TRP A 480 11.04 -10.69 6.11
N LEU A 481 12.16 -11.18 6.60
CA LEU A 481 12.94 -10.55 7.66
C LEU A 481 13.48 -9.18 7.20
N TYR A 482 14.07 -9.13 6.02
CA TYR A 482 14.53 -7.89 5.41
C TYR A 482 13.39 -6.89 5.27
N THR A 483 12.25 -7.34 4.75
CA THR A 483 11.08 -6.47 4.58
C THR A 483 10.58 -5.94 5.92
N ALA A 484 10.47 -6.79 6.94
CA ALA A 484 10.03 -6.39 8.28
C ALA A 484 10.95 -5.34 8.92
N PHE A 485 12.28 -5.52 8.82
CA PHE A 485 13.27 -4.59 9.36
C PHE A 485 13.17 -3.22 8.69
N THR A 486 13.01 -3.20 7.38
CA THR A 486 12.98 -1.95 6.61
C THR A 486 11.66 -1.17 6.72
N ARG A 487 10.72 -1.64 7.56
CA ARG A 487 9.50 -0.87 7.89
C ARG A 487 9.74 0.20 8.95
N ALA A 488 10.76 0.05 9.78
CA ALA A 488 11.09 0.99 10.86
C ALA A 488 11.90 2.19 10.31
N THR A 489 11.52 3.39 10.76
CA THR A 489 12.25 4.63 10.44
C THR A 489 13.04 5.18 11.63
N GLU A 490 12.62 4.91 12.87
CA GLU A 490 13.27 5.43 14.08
C GLU A 490 13.69 4.31 15.02
N MET A 491 12.77 3.39 15.35
CA MET A 491 13.02 2.33 16.33
C MET A 491 12.51 0.98 15.85
N LEU A 492 13.36 -0.03 15.93
CA LEU A 492 13.05 -1.42 15.66
C LEU A 492 13.19 -2.25 16.95
N TYR A 493 12.11 -2.92 17.34
CA TYR A 493 12.06 -3.81 18.48
C TYR A 493 11.88 -5.26 18.02
N LEU A 494 12.77 -6.16 18.42
CA LEU A 494 12.70 -7.58 18.08
C LEU A 494 12.13 -8.37 19.25
N VAL A 495 10.89 -8.84 19.10
CA VAL A 495 10.10 -9.44 20.18
C VAL A 495 10.54 -10.88 20.41
N ASN A 496 10.97 -11.21 21.67
CA ASN A 496 11.41 -12.55 22.09
C ASN A 496 12.44 -13.17 21.13
N TRP A 497 13.44 -12.38 20.73
CA TRP A 497 14.45 -12.83 19.78
C TRP A 497 15.33 -13.93 20.38
N PRO A 498 15.57 -15.05 19.68
CA PRO A 498 16.37 -16.14 20.22
C PRO A 498 17.84 -15.73 20.39
N ASN A 499 18.44 -16.07 21.53
CA ASN A 499 19.87 -15.80 21.79
C ASN A 499 20.81 -16.41 20.73
N THR A 500 20.40 -17.50 20.08
CA THR A 500 21.15 -18.13 18.99
C THR A 500 21.24 -17.26 17.73
N GLN A 501 20.35 -16.30 17.61
CA GLN A 501 20.28 -15.33 16.49
C GLN A 501 20.77 -13.94 16.90
N ILE A 502 21.44 -13.79 18.01
CA ILE A 502 22.07 -12.55 18.47
C ILE A 502 23.58 -12.66 18.27
N GLU A 503 24.16 -11.59 17.72
CA GLU A 503 25.61 -11.45 17.64
C GLU A 503 26.14 -11.05 19.02
N GLY A 504 27.04 -11.87 19.58
CA GLY A 504 27.65 -11.65 20.88
C GLY A 504 28.68 -10.52 20.90
#